data_1689ec1484e81b423047998c96daea48
#
_entry.id   1689ec1484e81b423047998c96daea48
#
_cell.length_a   1.000
_cell.length_b   1.000
_cell.length_c   1.000
_cell.angle_alpha   90.00
_cell.angle_beta   90.00
_cell.angle_gamma   90.00
#
_symmetry.space_group_name_H-M   'P 1'
#
loop_
_entity.id
_entity.type
_entity.pdbx_description
1 polymer ?
#
loop_
_entity_poly.entity_id
_entity_poly.type
_entity_poly.pdbx_seq_one_letter_code
_entity_poly.pdbx_strand_id
1 'polypeptide(L)'
;MGELVVLNFKAAEGKFGALADMFRAVLGDTRAYDGCIKVDVYEDEDSATITLVEEWETLTHQENYLGWRIETGIQEATKDILEGGFD
;
A
#
# COMPACT_ATOMS: atom_id res chain seq x y z
N MET A 1 -18.58 -7.00 -10.22
CA MET A 1 -18.41 -7.07 -8.77
C MET A 1 -16.93 -7.27 -8.46
N GLY A 2 -16.40 -6.49 -7.52
CA GLY A 2 -14.96 -6.52 -7.25
C GLY A 2 -14.57 -7.40 -6.08
N GLU A 3 -13.27 -7.54 -5.90
CA GLU A 3 -12.69 -8.22 -4.75
C GLU A 3 -12.11 -7.17 -3.80
N LEU A 4 -12.38 -7.34 -2.51
CA LEU A 4 -11.92 -6.40 -1.49
C LEU A 4 -10.63 -6.91 -0.86
N VAL A 5 -9.61 -6.02 -0.81
CA VAL A 5 -8.33 -6.32 -0.18
C VAL A 5 -8.08 -5.29 0.90
N VAL A 6 -7.77 -5.75 2.11
CA VAL A 6 -7.46 -4.87 3.23
C VAL A 6 -6.01 -5.10 3.64
N LEU A 7 -5.22 -4.04 3.64
CA LEU A 7 -3.79 -4.09 3.95
C LEU A 7 -3.50 -3.16 5.11
N ASN A 8 -2.81 -3.67 6.13
CA ASN A 8 -2.39 -2.88 7.27
C ASN A 8 -0.87 -2.73 7.26
N PHE A 9 -0.39 -1.50 7.36
CA PHE A 9 1.04 -1.21 7.36
C PHE A 9 1.38 -0.45 8.63
N LYS A 10 2.30 -0.99 9.42
CA LYS A 10 2.78 -0.31 10.62
C LYS A 10 4.10 0.37 10.33
N ALA A 11 4.18 1.67 10.62
CA ALA A 11 5.40 2.42 10.43
C ALA A 11 6.44 2.06 11.48
N ALA A 12 7.71 2.05 11.09
CA ALA A 12 8.82 1.98 12.03
C ALA A 12 8.80 3.22 12.92
N GLU A 13 9.44 3.14 14.07
CA GLU A 13 9.44 4.23 15.03
C GLU A 13 9.93 5.53 14.36
N GLY A 14 9.14 6.60 14.53
CA GLY A 14 9.46 7.91 13.96
C GLY A 14 9.23 8.02 12.47
N LYS A 15 8.67 7.00 11.81
CA LYS A 15 8.54 6.96 10.35
C LYS A 15 7.10 7.08 9.84
N PHE A 16 6.14 7.34 10.72
CA PHE A 16 4.74 7.43 10.29
C PHE A 16 4.53 8.50 9.20
N GLY A 17 5.13 9.68 9.39
CA GLY A 17 5.04 10.75 8.39
C GLY A 17 5.64 10.34 7.05
N ALA A 18 6.80 9.66 7.08
CA ALA A 18 7.43 9.18 5.86
C ALA A 18 6.57 8.14 5.15
N LEU A 19 5.92 7.25 5.91
CA LEU A 19 5.03 6.24 5.35
C LEU A 19 3.80 6.90 4.70
N ALA A 20 3.19 7.87 5.37
CA ALA A 20 2.05 8.60 4.84
C ALA A 20 2.42 9.34 3.55
N ASP A 21 3.59 10.01 3.53
CA ASP A 21 4.06 10.72 2.34
C ASP A 21 4.34 9.77 1.19
N MET A 22 4.90 8.61 1.48
CA MET A 22 5.15 7.60 0.45
C MET A 22 3.83 7.16 -0.21
N PHE A 23 2.80 6.87 0.60
CA PHE A 23 1.52 6.47 0.04
C PHE A 23 0.89 7.59 -0.79
N ARG A 24 0.98 8.84 -0.34
CA ARG A 24 0.48 9.96 -1.15
C ARG A 24 1.17 10.04 -2.50
N ALA A 25 2.46 9.70 -2.55
CA ALA A 25 3.22 9.74 -3.80
C ALA A 25 2.89 8.57 -4.73
N VAL A 26 2.59 7.37 -4.20
CA VAL A 26 2.50 6.17 -5.03
C VAL A 26 1.06 5.71 -5.30
N LEU A 27 0.07 6.11 -4.50
CA LEU A 27 -1.28 5.58 -4.67
C LEU A 27 -1.99 6.09 -5.92
N GLY A 28 -1.52 7.20 -6.49
CA GLY A 28 -2.02 7.63 -7.80
C GLY A 28 -1.78 6.57 -8.86
N ASP A 29 -0.59 6.00 -8.88
CA ASP A 29 -0.25 4.91 -9.80
C ASP A 29 -1.06 3.65 -9.49
N THR A 30 -1.29 3.36 -8.21
CA THR A 30 -2.10 2.22 -7.80
C THR A 30 -3.52 2.36 -8.33
N ARG A 31 -4.12 3.54 -8.17
CA ARG A 31 -5.48 3.80 -8.62
C ARG A 31 -5.62 3.73 -10.13
N ALA A 32 -4.55 4.03 -10.85
CA ALA A 32 -4.54 3.98 -12.32
C ALA A 32 -4.16 2.61 -12.87
N TYR A 33 -3.77 1.68 -12.02
CA TYR A 33 -3.33 0.37 -12.48
C TYR A 33 -4.52 -0.45 -12.98
N ASP A 34 -4.26 -1.29 -13.98
CA ASP A 34 -5.29 -2.13 -14.60
C ASP A 34 -5.99 -2.99 -13.55
N GLY A 35 -7.31 -2.88 -13.51
CA GLY A 35 -8.16 -3.65 -12.60
C GLY A 35 -8.39 -3.00 -11.24
N CYS A 36 -7.73 -1.89 -10.94
CA CYS A 36 -7.98 -1.18 -9.68
C CYS A 36 -9.25 -0.36 -9.78
N ILE A 37 -10.22 -0.65 -8.92
CA ILE A 37 -11.49 0.06 -8.89
C ILE A 37 -11.41 1.23 -7.92
N LYS A 38 -10.80 1.00 -6.72
CA LYS A 38 -10.86 1.99 -5.67
C LYS A 38 -9.78 1.69 -4.62
N VAL A 39 -9.20 2.75 -4.04
CA VAL A 39 -8.30 2.65 -2.89
C VAL A 39 -8.68 3.73 -1.89
N ASP A 40 -9.05 3.33 -0.68
CA ASP A 40 -9.30 4.22 0.44
C ASP A 40 -8.17 4.09 1.45
N VAL A 41 -7.76 5.21 2.05
CA VAL A 41 -6.66 5.27 3.00
C VAL A 41 -7.19 5.69 4.36
N TYR A 42 -6.83 4.93 5.38
CA TYR A 42 -7.17 5.25 6.78
C TYR A 42 -5.87 5.32 7.58
N GLU A 43 -5.64 6.46 8.23
CA GLU A 43 -4.44 6.69 9.02
C GLU A 43 -4.77 6.69 10.49
N ASP A 44 -4.02 5.92 11.29
CA ASP A 44 -4.13 5.94 12.74
C ASP A 44 -2.75 6.28 13.31
N GLU A 45 -2.58 7.56 13.64
CA GLU A 45 -1.30 8.08 14.12
C GLU A 45 -0.91 7.49 15.46
N ASP A 46 -1.87 7.23 16.34
CA ASP A 46 -1.60 6.69 17.67
C ASP A 46 -0.96 5.31 17.62
N SER A 47 -1.41 4.48 16.69
CA SER A 47 -0.83 3.13 16.50
C SER A 47 0.24 3.11 15.42
N ALA A 48 0.51 4.26 14.77
CA ALA A 48 1.44 4.38 13.65
C ALA A 48 1.10 3.42 12.51
N THR A 49 -0.20 3.25 12.25
CA THR A 49 -0.69 2.29 11.26
C THR A 49 -1.43 3.01 10.14
N ILE A 50 -1.19 2.59 8.91
CA ILE A 50 -1.98 3.03 7.75
C ILE A 50 -2.66 1.79 7.18
N THR A 51 -3.98 1.88 6.99
CA THR A 51 -4.77 0.80 6.42
C THR A 51 -5.25 1.22 5.05
N LEU A 52 -5.01 0.36 4.06
CA LEU A 52 -5.53 0.54 2.72
C LEU A 52 -6.69 -0.42 2.52
N VAL A 53 -7.83 0.11 2.09
CA VAL A 53 -8.97 -0.70 1.70
C VAL A 53 -9.10 -0.57 0.19
N GLU A 54 -8.79 -1.64 -0.52
CA GLU A 54 -8.71 -1.64 -1.98
C GLU A 54 -9.78 -2.52 -2.57
N GLU A 55 -10.35 -2.07 -3.67
CA GLU A 55 -11.27 -2.88 -4.46
C GLU A 55 -10.67 -3.10 -5.85
N TRP A 56 -10.60 -4.36 -6.27
CA TRP A 56 -10.02 -4.77 -7.56
C TRP A 56 -11.05 -5.56 -8.35
N GLU A 57 -10.97 -5.52 -9.67
CA GLU A 57 -11.88 -6.30 -10.51
C GLU A 57 -11.73 -7.79 -10.23
N THR A 58 -10.49 -8.28 -10.08
CA THR A 58 -10.20 -9.65 -9.69
C THR A 58 -8.96 -9.66 -8.80
N LEU A 59 -8.76 -10.75 -8.04
CA LEU A 59 -7.54 -10.92 -7.25
C LEU A 59 -6.31 -11.07 -8.15
N THR A 60 -6.48 -11.59 -9.36
CA THR A 60 -5.37 -11.68 -10.31
C THR A 60 -4.85 -10.29 -10.68
N HIS A 61 -5.73 -9.32 -10.86
CA HIS A 61 -5.30 -7.92 -11.11
C HIS A 61 -4.47 -7.39 -9.95
N GLN A 62 -4.90 -7.66 -8.72
CA GLN A 62 -4.19 -7.20 -7.53
C GLN A 62 -2.82 -7.89 -7.42
N GLU A 63 -2.75 -9.18 -7.71
CA GLU A 63 -1.49 -9.93 -7.71
C GLU A 63 -0.51 -9.40 -8.76
N ASN A 64 -1.01 -9.08 -9.94
CA ASN A 64 -0.19 -8.48 -11.00
C ASN A 64 0.37 -7.13 -10.56
N TYR A 65 -0.46 -6.33 -9.91
CA TYR A 65 -0.03 -5.04 -9.38
C TYR A 65 1.07 -5.21 -8.32
N LEU A 66 0.89 -6.15 -7.39
CA LEU A 66 1.91 -6.40 -6.35
C LEU A 66 3.22 -6.84 -6.96
N GLY A 67 3.17 -7.73 -7.97
CA GLY A 67 4.37 -8.16 -8.68
C GLY A 67 5.10 -6.98 -9.31
N TRP A 68 4.36 -6.07 -9.92
CA TRP A 68 4.94 -4.87 -10.51
C TRP A 68 5.58 -3.97 -9.45
N ARG A 69 4.93 -3.79 -8.29
CA ARG A 69 5.49 -3.00 -7.20
C ARG A 69 6.78 -3.60 -6.67
N ILE A 70 6.82 -4.91 -6.51
CA ILE A 70 8.02 -5.61 -6.04
C ILE A 70 9.15 -5.42 -7.06
N GLU A 71 8.86 -5.60 -8.34
CA GLU A 71 9.86 -5.39 -9.40
C GLU A 71 10.40 -3.97 -9.44
N THR A 72 9.57 -2.98 -9.11
CA THR A 72 9.97 -1.57 -9.15
C THR A 72 10.59 -1.09 -7.83
N GLY A 73 10.84 -1.99 -6.87
CA GLY A 73 11.65 -1.69 -5.70
C GLY A 73 10.92 -1.27 -4.44
N ILE A 74 9.62 -1.61 -4.31
CA ILE A 74 8.85 -1.22 -3.11
C ILE A 74 9.45 -1.82 -1.83
N GLN A 75 10.01 -3.03 -1.90
CA GLN A 75 10.61 -3.66 -0.74
C GLN A 75 11.82 -2.87 -0.24
N GLU A 76 12.68 -2.45 -1.17
CA GLU A 76 13.86 -1.65 -0.84
C GLU A 76 13.46 -0.26 -0.35
N ALA A 77 12.48 0.36 -1.00
CA ALA A 77 12.04 1.70 -0.65
C ALA A 77 11.40 1.76 0.74
N THR A 78 10.83 0.67 1.22
CA THR A 78 10.08 0.64 2.50
C THR A 78 10.82 -0.06 3.62
N LYS A 79 12.00 -0.61 3.39
CA LYS A 79 12.67 -1.44 4.40
C LYS A 79 12.96 -0.70 5.71
N ASP A 80 13.19 0.62 5.65
CA ASP A 80 13.46 1.44 6.82
C ASP A 80 12.23 2.19 7.31
N ILE A 81 11.14 2.15 6.57
CA ILE A 81 9.90 2.89 6.87
C ILE A 81 8.87 2.00 7.56
N LEU A 82 8.79 0.74 7.13
CA LEU A 82 7.83 -0.21 7.70
C LEU A 82 8.48 -1.04 8.81
N GLU A 83 7.73 -1.23 9.89
CA GLU A 83 8.16 -2.14 10.95
C GLU A 83 8.12 -3.57 10.39
N GLY A 84 9.28 -4.23 10.38
CA GLY A 84 9.39 -5.57 9.81
C GLY A 84 9.54 -5.61 8.30
N GLY A 85 9.54 -4.44 7.64
CA GLY A 85 9.68 -4.37 6.17
C GLY A 85 8.41 -4.70 5.42
N PHE A 86 8.51 -4.68 4.10
CA PHE A 86 7.41 -5.01 3.21
C PHE A 86 7.44 -6.51 2.91
N ASP A 87 6.35 -7.17 3.20
CA ASP A 87 6.31 -8.63 3.13
C ASP A 87 5.11 -9.12 2.31
#